data_b3c13d0cbe5477e3e3e269b9bef342fc
#
_entry.id   b3c13d0cbe5477e3e3e269b9bef342fc
#
_cell.length_a   1.000
_cell.length_b   1.000
_cell.length_c   1.000
_cell.angle_alpha   90.00
_cell.angle_beta   90.00
_cell.angle_gamma   90.00
#
_symmetry.space_group_name_H-M   'P 1'
#
loop_
_entity.id
_entity.type
_entity.pdbx_description
1 polymer ?
#
loop_
_entity_poly.entity_id
_entity_poly.type
_entity_poly.pdbx_seq_one_letter_code
_entity_poly.pdbx_strand_id
1 'polypeptide(L)'
;MASRASAANRRHYEALAASPQAGSDELTNEQIQHRADLHWSSLTAEPGSVDYSEVTVAGRRALWIVPEGSRADQVLFYVHGGGFVGGSIYSHRKLVGHLASAAGTKGLLVSYPMSQTAKFPAQQRHVRDAYKWLLKTGCPAEGIVVGGDSAGVGALFGGLLLAKQSALPMPAAALSISGWVDFTQSGRSYQTNRERDAFFQKPTVDFLASLVLGGLDAREASPLFADLTGMPPTYLQVGEHEALLDDSVRFAEALKAAGVETRIDIFPEMLHSFQMMAGFAPEADDAIARFAGWMRPHLAQRVPPER
;
A
#
# COMPACT_ATOMS: atom_id res chain seq x y z
N MET A 1 -2.57 -18.85 -16.67
CA MET A 1 -2.58 -17.77 -17.68
C MET A 1 -3.43 -16.63 -17.17
N ALA A 2 -2.89 -15.41 -17.26
CA ALA A 2 -3.63 -14.19 -16.90
C ALA A 2 -4.93 -14.09 -17.70
N SER A 3 -6.00 -13.58 -17.07
CA SER A 3 -7.27 -13.32 -17.73
C SER A 3 -7.15 -12.19 -18.78
N ARG A 4 -8.11 -12.11 -19.70
CA ARG A 4 -8.17 -10.98 -20.66
C ARG A 4 -8.33 -9.63 -19.94
N ALA A 5 -8.96 -9.62 -18.77
CA ALA A 5 -9.13 -8.42 -17.98
C ALA A 5 -7.78 -7.93 -17.43
N SER A 6 -6.92 -8.81 -16.95
CA SER A 6 -5.56 -8.47 -16.49
C SER A 6 -4.67 -7.90 -17.60
N ALA A 7 -4.95 -8.17 -18.88
CA ALA A 7 -4.26 -7.51 -19.98
C ALA A 7 -4.52 -5.99 -20.05
N ALA A 8 -5.59 -5.49 -19.44
CA ALA A 8 -5.84 -4.05 -19.33
C ALA A 8 -4.81 -3.37 -18.41
N ASN A 9 -4.34 -4.04 -17.35
CA ASN A 9 -3.28 -3.52 -16.48
C ASN A 9 -1.97 -3.30 -17.27
N ARG A 10 -1.58 -4.25 -18.11
CA ARG A 10 -0.40 -4.10 -18.96
C ARG A 10 -0.51 -2.88 -19.89
N ARG A 11 -1.63 -2.74 -20.61
CA ARG A 11 -1.86 -1.58 -21.48
C ARG A 11 -1.83 -0.25 -20.72
N HIS A 12 -2.34 -0.25 -19.51
CA HIS A 12 -2.31 0.89 -18.63
C HIS A 12 -0.86 1.29 -18.28
N TYR A 13 -0.03 0.35 -17.88
CA TYR A 13 1.38 0.61 -17.56
C TYR A 13 2.20 0.99 -18.79
N GLU A 14 1.94 0.36 -19.94
CA GLU A 14 2.57 0.74 -21.21
C GLU A 14 2.20 2.19 -21.60
N ALA A 15 0.95 2.58 -21.40
CA ALA A 15 0.50 3.95 -21.65
C ALA A 15 1.14 4.95 -20.67
N LEU A 16 1.30 4.59 -19.40
CA LEU A 16 2.03 5.41 -18.41
C LEU A 16 3.49 5.58 -18.79
N ALA A 17 4.16 4.49 -19.17
CA ALA A 17 5.58 4.52 -19.58
C ALA A 17 5.80 5.34 -20.85
N ALA A 18 4.83 5.36 -21.76
CA ALA A 18 4.87 6.15 -23.00
C ALA A 18 4.47 7.63 -22.81
N SER A 19 3.85 7.98 -21.68
CA SER A 19 3.45 9.36 -21.39
C SER A 19 4.69 10.23 -21.12
N PRO A 20 4.73 11.49 -21.59
CA PRO A 20 5.80 12.42 -21.22
C PRO A 20 5.91 12.46 -19.69
N GLN A 21 7.07 12.09 -19.18
CA GLN A 21 7.31 12.14 -17.74
C GLN A 21 7.15 13.57 -17.24
N ALA A 22 6.67 13.74 -16.00
CA ALA A 22 6.54 15.02 -15.34
C ALA A 22 7.84 15.82 -15.44
N GLY A 23 7.88 16.79 -16.33
CA GLY A 23 9.06 17.56 -16.75
C GLY A 23 8.81 18.38 -18.01
N SER A 24 7.65 18.24 -18.65
CA SER A 24 7.22 19.24 -19.63
C SER A 24 6.78 20.48 -18.87
N ASP A 25 7.41 21.62 -19.15
CA ASP A 25 7.19 22.94 -18.54
C ASP A 25 5.73 23.47 -18.62
N GLU A 26 4.80 22.64 -19.06
CA GLU A 26 3.42 23.02 -19.36
C GLU A 26 2.38 22.65 -18.27
N LEU A 27 2.70 21.75 -17.31
CA LEU A 27 1.72 21.29 -16.30
C LEU A 27 2.17 21.64 -14.88
N THR A 28 1.23 22.16 -14.09
CA THR A 28 1.45 22.33 -12.65
C THR A 28 1.47 20.99 -11.92
N ASN A 29 2.10 20.94 -10.74
CA ASN A 29 2.08 19.74 -9.88
C ASN A 29 0.65 19.27 -9.57
N GLU A 30 -0.31 20.18 -9.42
CA GLU A 30 -1.71 19.87 -9.19
C GLU A 30 -2.37 19.19 -10.41
N GLN A 31 -2.06 19.67 -11.62
CA GLN A 31 -2.55 19.06 -12.86
C GLN A 31 -1.94 17.67 -13.09
N ILE A 32 -0.67 17.48 -12.76
CA ILE A 32 -0.01 16.18 -12.81
C ILE A 32 -0.68 15.21 -11.83
N GLN A 33 -0.90 15.65 -10.59
CA GLN A 33 -1.57 14.85 -9.56
C GLN A 33 -3.00 14.50 -9.99
N HIS A 34 -3.77 15.46 -10.49
CA HIS A 34 -5.13 15.22 -10.95
C HIS A 34 -5.20 14.21 -12.10
N ARG A 35 -4.29 14.30 -13.07
CA ARG A 35 -4.17 13.30 -14.15
C ARG A 35 -3.85 11.91 -13.63
N ALA A 36 -2.90 11.82 -12.70
CA ALA A 36 -2.56 10.56 -12.05
C ALA A 36 -3.77 9.96 -11.32
N ASP A 37 -4.52 10.78 -10.58
CA ASP A 37 -5.70 10.33 -9.85
C ASP A 37 -6.79 9.78 -10.79
N LEU A 38 -7.09 10.48 -11.89
CA LEU A 38 -8.05 10.00 -12.89
C LEU A 38 -7.59 8.68 -13.51
N HIS A 39 -6.32 8.59 -13.85
CA HIS A 39 -5.76 7.43 -14.51
C HIS A 39 -5.77 6.19 -13.58
N TRP A 40 -5.26 6.30 -12.36
CA TRP A 40 -5.25 5.21 -11.40
C TRP A 40 -6.67 4.80 -10.95
N SER A 41 -7.55 5.77 -10.71
CA SER A 41 -8.93 5.46 -10.29
C SER A 41 -9.76 4.76 -11.37
N SER A 42 -9.36 4.87 -12.65
CA SER A 42 -10.05 4.19 -13.76
C SER A 42 -9.81 2.68 -13.78
N LEU A 43 -8.76 2.19 -13.16
CA LEU A 43 -8.41 0.77 -13.12
C LEU A 43 -9.34 -0.06 -12.23
N THR A 44 -9.97 0.55 -11.23
CA THR A 44 -10.79 -0.15 -10.24
C THR A 44 -12.27 0.14 -10.48
N ALA A 45 -13.10 -0.89 -10.45
CA ALA A 45 -14.55 -0.73 -10.47
C ALA A 45 -15.02 -0.02 -9.19
N GLU A 46 -16.11 0.74 -9.28
CA GLU A 46 -16.72 1.34 -8.09
C GLU A 46 -17.30 0.21 -7.21
N PRO A 47 -16.87 0.07 -5.93
CA PRO A 47 -17.47 -0.92 -5.05
C PRO A 47 -18.91 -0.53 -4.70
N GLY A 48 -19.80 -1.52 -4.63
CA GLY A 48 -21.21 -1.28 -4.25
C GLY A 48 -21.35 -1.01 -2.75
N SER A 49 -22.35 -0.19 -2.39
CA SER A 49 -22.76 0.06 -0.99
C SER A 49 -21.60 0.53 -0.09
N VAL A 50 -20.82 1.49 -0.56
CA VAL A 50 -19.70 2.08 0.20
C VAL A 50 -19.85 3.58 0.27
N ASP A 51 -19.91 4.12 1.49
CA ASP A 51 -19.90 5.56 1.74
C ASP A 51 -18.48 6.10 1.91
N TYR A 52 -18.27 7.33 1.45
CA TYR A 52 -16.99 8.02 1.54
C TYR A 52 -17.16 9.36 2.25
N SER A 53 -16.31 9.64 3.24
CA SER A 53 -16.31 10.93 3.92
C SER A 53 -14.90 11.41 4.22
N GLU A 54 -14.61 12.67 3.88
CA GLU A 54 -13.31 13.27 4.18
C GLU A 54 -13.16 13.57 5.67
N VAL A 55 -11.94 13.42 6.16
CA VAL A 55 -11.53 13.73 7.52
C VAL A 55 -10.12 14.29 7.53
N THR A 56 -9.79 15.08 8.55
CA THR A 56 -8.40 15.53 8.77
C THR A 56 -7.73 14.61 9.79
N VAL A 57 -6.65 13.95 9.39
CA VAL A 57 -5.86 13.05 10.20
C VAL A 57 -4.43 13.57 10.29
N ALA A 58 -3.94 13.82 11.49
CA ALA A 58 -2.59 14.37 11.73
C ALA A 58 -2.27 15.60 10.84
N GLY A 59 -3.26 16.47 10.60
CA GLY A 59 -3.09 17.70 9.82
C GLY A 59 -3.18 17.54 8.30
N ARG A 60 -3.52 16.34 7.79
CA ARG A 60 -3.71 16.08 6.35
C ARG A 60 -5.05 15.45 6.05
N ARG A 61 -5.49 15.57 4.79
CA ARG A 61 -6.72 14.91 4.32
C ARG A 61 -6.56 13.40 4.40
N ALA A 62 -7.61 12.74 4.81
CA ALA A 62 -7.81 11.30 4.77
C ALA A 62 -9.25 11.01 4.39
N LEU A 63 -9.56 9.78 4.09
CA LEU A 63 -10.88 9.36 3.66
C LEU A 63 -11.35 8.19 4.53
N TRP A 64 -12.46 8.37 5.22
CA TRP A 64 -13.23 7.25 5.74
C TRP A 64 -13.97 6.58 4.59
N ILE A 65 -13.91 5.27 4.57
CA ILE A 65 -14.52 4.38 3.59
C ILE A 65 -15.35 3.40 4.39
N VAL A 66 -16.67 3.48 4.27
CA VAL A 66 -17.59 2.78 5.16
C VAL A 66 -18.49 1.87 4.33
N PRO A 67 -18.12 0.59 4.13
CA PRO A 67 -19.01 -0.38 3.52
C PRO A 67 -20.23 -0.62 4.38
N GLU A 68 -21.37 -0.85 3.74
CA GLU A 68 -22.61 -1.26 4.43
C GLU A 68 -22.37 -2.53 5.26
N GLY A 69 -22.85 -2.54 6.50
CA GLY A 69 -22.66 -3.65 7.43
C GLY A 69 -21.24 -3.82 7.99
N SER A 70 -20.31 -2.90 7.70
CA SER A 70 -18.96 -2.95 8.27
C SER A 70 -18.97 -2.73 9.79
N ARG A 71 -18.07 -3.43 10.48
CA ARG A 71 -17.93 -3.31 11.95
C ARG A 71 -17.37 -1.96 12.35
N ALA A 72 -18.01 -1.32 13.33
CA ALA A 72 -17.62 0.03 13.77
C ALA A 72 -16.27 0.07 14.51
N ASP A 73 -15.87 -1.05 15.14
CA ASP A 73 -14.67 -1.23 15.96
C ASP A 73 -13.50 -1.86 15.22
N GLN A 74 -13.64 -2.11 13.90
CA GLN A 74 -12.59 -2.69 13.06
C GLN A 74 -12.26 -1.76 11.88
N VAL A 75 -10.97 -1.49 11.69
CA VAL A 75 -10.49 -0.54 10.69
C VAL A 75 -9.33 -1.12 9.88
N LEU A 76 -9.44 -1.05 8.55
CA LEU A 76 -8.32 -1.15 7.63
C LEU A 76 -7.70 0.25 7.46
N PHE A 77 -6.59 0.50 8.13
CA PHE A 77 -5.78 1.70 7.93
C PHE A 77 -4.89 1.51 6.70
N TYR A 78 -5.04 2.35 5.68
CA TYR A 78 -4.37 2.13 4.40
C TYR A 78 -3.52 3.33 3.95
N VAL A 79 -2.31 3.02 3.43
CA VAL A 79 -1.34 3.99 2.91
C VAL A 79 -1.15 3.74 1.42
N HIS A 80 -1.54 4.70 0.58
CA HIS A 80 -1.54 4.53 -0.87
C HIS A 80 -0.14 4.50 -1.49
N GLY A 81 -0.02 3.86 -2.64
CA GLY A 81 1.17 3.87 -3.49
C GLY A 81 1.36 5.16 -4.30
N GLY A 82 2.23 5.10 -5.31
CA GLY A 82 2.50 6.21 -6.23
C GLY A 82 3.93 6.73 -6.20
N GLY A 83 4.90 5.92 -5.81
CA GLY A 83 6.34 6.25 -5.89
C GLY A 83 6.78 7.44 -5.03
N PHE A 84 5.99 7.83 -4.03
CA PHE A 84 6.13 9.05 -3.23
C PHE A 84 6.00 10.38 -4.02
N VAL A 85 5.68 10.32 -5.29
CA VAL A 85 5.53 11.49 -6.18
C VAL A 85 4.10 11.67 -6.68
N GLY A 86 3.26 10.65 -6.55
CA GLY A 86 1.86 10.62 -7.00
C GLY A 86 1.01 9.73 -6.12
N GLY A 87 -0.19 9.44 -6.62
CA GLY A 87 -1.21 8.73 -5.85
C GLY A 87 -1.91 9.65 -4.84
N SER A 88 -3.08 9.26 -4.39
CA SER A 88 -3.87 10.02 -3.42
C SER A 88 -4.96 9.17 -2.77
N ILE A 89 -5.67 9.77 -1.83
CA ILE A 89 -6.89 9.20 -1.26
C ILE A 89 -8.00 9.03 -2.32
N TYR A 90 -7.94 9.75 -3.43
CA TYR A 90 -8.94 9.65 -4.51
C TYR A 90 -8.60 8.55 -5.51
N SER A 91 -7.32 8.38 -5.87
CA SER A 91 -6.88 7.32 -6.78
C SER A 91 -7.08 5.91 -6.20
N HIS A 92 -6.95 5.74 -4.87
CA HIS A 92 -6.99 4.44 -4.20
C HIS A 92 -8.30 4.14 -3.45
N ARG A 93 -9.26 5.10 -3.39
CA ARG A 93 -10.49 4.92 -2.61
C ARG A 93 -11.28 3.67 -2.99
N LYS A 94 -11.32 3.35 -4.29
CA LYS A 94 -12.07 2.19 -4.78
C LYS A 94 -11.41 0.88 -4.38
N LEU A 95 -10.09 0.76 -4.54
CA LEU A 95 -9.34 -0.41 -4.07
C LEU A 95 -9.56 -0.64 -2.57
N VAL A 96 -9.42 0.42 -1.78
CA VAL A 96 -9.64 0.32 -0.32
C VAL A 96 -11.10 -0.01 0.00
N GLY A 97 -12.04 0.47 -0.82
CA GLY A 97 -13.46 0.10 -0.72
C GLY A 97 -13.68 -1.40 -0.90
N HIS A 98 -13.08 -2.00 -1.94
CA HIS A 98 -13.14 -3.45 -2.16
C HIS A 98 -12.47 -4.23 -1.02
N LEU A 99 -11.29 -3.81 -0.58
CA LEU A 99 -10.58 -4.44 0.54
C LEU A 99 -11.39 -4.38 1.84
N ALA A 100 -11.92 -3.21 2.18
CA ALA A 100 -12.70 -2.99 3.40
C ALA A 100 -14.03 -3.77 3.37
N SER A 101 -14.72 -3.79 2.22
CA SER A 101 -15.95 -4.57 2.03
C SER A 101 -15.70 -6.06 2.20
N ALA A 102 -14.68 -6.62 1.54
CA ALA A 102 -14.32 -8.03 1.67
C ALA A 102 -13.91 -8.39 3.10
N ALA A 103 -13.25 -7.48 3.79
CA ALA A 103 -12.82 -7.63 5.17
C ALA A 103 -13.95 -7.46 6.20
N GLY A 104 -15.03 -6.78 5.86
CA GLY A 104 -16.11 -6.41 6.78
C GLY A 104 -15.71 -5.31 7.77
N THR A 105 -14.72 -4.48 7.42
CA THR A 105 -14.18 -3.40 8.25
C THR A 105 -14.50 -2.04 7.65
N LYS A 106 -14.34 -0.96 8.42
CA LYS A 106 -14.18 0.37 7.84
C LYS A 106 -12.79 0.52 7.23
N GLY A 107 -12.63 1.37 6.22
CA GLY A 107 -11.35 1.81 5.71
C GLY A 107 -11.01 3.22 6.20
N LEU A 108 -9.74 3.45 6.57
CA LEU A 108 -9.17 4.78 6.75
C LEU A 108 -7.99 4.92 5.80
N LEU A 109 -8.21 5.57 4.67
CA LEU A 109 -7.19 5.83 3.67
C LEU A 109 -6.54 7.19 3.93
N VAL A 110 -5.23 7.19 4.22
CA VAL A 110 -4.50 8.40 4.62
C VAL A 110 -3.61 8.92 3.49
N SER A 111 -3.53 10.25 3.34
CA SER A 111 -2.50 10.90 2.55
C SER A 111 -1.23 11.10 3.38
N TYR A 112 -0.12 11.32 2.71
CA TYR A 112 1.17 11.65 3.32
C TYR A 112 1.90 12.73 2.49
N PRO A 113 2.95 13.41 3.03
CA PRO A 113 3.68 14.41 2.26
C PRO A 113 4.40 13.78 1.08
N MET A 114 4.21 14.34 -0.14
CA MET A 114 4.92 13.88 -1.33
C MET A 114 6.39 14.34 -1.32
N SER A 115 7.25 13.63 -2.04
CA SER A 115 8.69 13.88 -2.09
C SER A 115 9.05 15.27 -2.67
N GLN A 116 8.14 15.89 -3.45
CA GLN A 116 8.29 17.26 -3.93
C GLN A 116 8.26 18.28 -2.79
N THR A 117 7.55 17.96 -1.69
CA THR A 117 7.37 18.90 -0.56
C THR A 117 8.16 18.50 0.68
N ALA A 118 8.46 17.22 0.86
CA ALA A 118 9.20 16.74 2.02
C ALA A 118 9.93 15.42 1.72
N LYS A 119 11.10 15.25 2.31
CA LYS A 119 11.94 14.04 2.17
C LYS A 119 11.76 13.10 3.36
N PHE A 120 12.20 11.85 3.22
CA PHE A 120 12.26 10.93 4.35
C PHE A 120 13.02 11.59 5.52
N PRO A 121 12.58 11.31 6.73
CA PRO A 121 11.48 10.41 7.16
C PRO A 121 10.11 11.11 7.34
N ALA A 122 9.80 12.19 6.62
CA ALA A 122 8.54 12.92 6.81
C ALA A 122 7.31 12.06 6.51
N GLN A 123 7.36 11.20 5.48
CA GLN A 123 6.31 10.27 5.11
C GLN A 123 6.03 9.26 6.22
N GLN A 124 7.08 8.61 6.71
CA GLN A 124 7.04 7.62 7.78
C GLN A 124 6.54 8.24 9.11
N ARG A 125 7.02 9.45 9.45
CA ARG A 125 6.55 10.19 10.64
C ARG A 125 5.06 10.50 10.54
N HIS A 126 4.61 10.93 9.37
CA HIS A 126 3.19 11.22 9.16
C HIS A 126 2.32 9.96 9.31
N VAL A 127 2.75 8.81 8.74
CA VAL A 127 2.03 7.52 8.88
C VAL A 127 1.96 7.10 10.35
N ARG A 128 3.06 7.21 11.12
CA ARG A 128 3.06 6.99 12.57
C ARG A 128 2.05 7.90 13.29
N ASP A 129 2.03 9.19 12.94
CA ASP A 129 1.16 10.16 13.60
C ASP A 129 -0.31 9.94 13.23
N ALA A 130 -0.60 9.51 12.00
CA ALA A 130 -1.92 9.11 11.56
C ALA A 130 -2.40 7.83 12.27
N TYR A 131 -1.54 6.83 12.43
CA TYR A 131 -1.84 5.63 13.21
C TYR A 131 -2.11 5.97 14.69
N LYS A 132 -1.26 6.81 15.29
CA LYS A 132 -1.48 7.32 16.65
C LYS A 132 -2.78 8.09 16.80
N TRP A 133 -3.18 8.85 15.77
CA TRP A 133 -4.47 9.53 15.75
C TRP A 133 -5.62 8.52 15.77
N LEU A 134 -5.55 7.46 14.96
CA LEU A 134 -6.58 6.42 14.92
C LEU A 134 -6.73 5.73 16.29
N LEU A 135 -5.64 5.38 16.96
CA LEU A 135 -5.67 4.82 18.31
C LEU A 135 -6.36 5.77 19.31
N LYS A 136 -6.14 7.08 19.19
CA LYS A 136 -6.78 8.09 20.05
C LYS A 136 -8.28 8.26 19.81
N THR A 137 -8.83 7.79 18.69
CA THR A 137 -10.28 7.77 18.46
C THR A 137 -10.99 6.67 19.25
N GLY A 138 -10.24 5.84 19.97
CA GLY A 138 -10.76 4.71 20.75
C GLY A 138 -10.80 3.40 19.98
N CYS A 139 -10.29 3.36 18.74
CA CYS A 139 -10.11 2.11 18.00
C CYS A 139 -8.93 1.33 18.63
N PRO A 140 -9.16 0.12 19.19
CA PRO A 140 -8.10 -0.66 19.81
C PRO A 140 -7.15 -1.21 18.72
N ALA A 141 -5.88 -1.38 19.07
CA ALA A 141 -4.88 -1.88 18.10
C ALA A 141 -5.25 -3.26 17.53
N GLU A 142 -5.88 -4.11 18.33
CA GLU A 142 -6.37 -5.44 17.97
C GLU A 142 -7.56 -5.39 16.98
N GLY A 143 -8.19 -4.23 16.82
CA GLY A 143 -9.23 -3.95 15.84
C GLY A 143 -8.69 -3.28 14.56
N ILE A 144 -7.38 -3.03 14.49
CA ILE A 144 -6.77 -2.34 13.35
C ILE A 144 -5.94 -3.32 12.53
N VAL A 145 -6.25 -3.45 11.24
CA VAL A 145 -5.36 -3.99 10.24
C VAL A 145 -4.77 -2.84 9.44
N VAL A 146 -3.49 -2.88 9.16
CA VAL A 146 -2.83 -1.86 8.34
C VAL A 146 -2.52 -2.43 6.96
N GLY A 147 -2.53 -1.59 5.92
CA GLY A 147 -2.21 -2.02 4.57
C GLY A 147 -1.62 -0.91 3.74
N GLY A 148 -0.99 -1.30 2.65
CA GLY A 148 -0.46 -0.36 1.65
C GLY A 148 -0.05 -1.09 0.39
N ASP A 149 0.17 -0.31 -0.66
CA ASP A 149 0.70 -0.80 -1.92
C ASP A 149 1.94 -0.02 -2.35
N SER A 150 2.87 -0.69 -3.04
CA SER A 150 4.04 -0.05 -3.63
C SER A 150 4.85 0.79 -2.62
N ALA A 151 5.09 2.06 -2.93
CA ALA A 151 5.74 3.04 -2.05
C ALA A 151 5.00 3.23 -0.70
N GLY A 152 3.67 3.05 -0.68
CA GLY A 152 2.86 3.11 0.52
C GLY A 152 3.28 2.06 1.56
N VAL A 153 3.74 0.89 1.13
CA VAL A 153 4.28 -0.16 2.02
C VAL A 153 5.56 0.32 2.71
N GLY A 154 6.47 0.96 1.95
CA GLY A 154 7.70 1.53 2.52
C GLY A 154 7.42 2.61 3.56
N ALA A 155 6.44 3.50 3.29
CA ALA A 155 5.98 4.49 4.26
C ALA A 155 5.32 3.83 5.48
N LEU A 156 4.48 2.82 5.25
CA LEU A 156 3.74 2.10 6.28
C LEU A 156 4.69 1.40 7.26
N PHE A 157 5.57 0.53 6.77
CA PHE A 157 6.48 -0.21 7.66
C PHE A 157 7.50 0.71 8.32
N GLY A 158 8.00 1.75 7.62
CA GLY A 158 8.80 2.78 8.26
C GLY A 158 8.04 3.53 9.36
N GLY A 159 6.75 3.81 9.16
CA GLY A 159 5.86 4.38 10.18
C GLY A 159 5.61 3.45 11.37
N LEU A 160 5.44 2.14 11.14
CA LEU A 160 5.29 1.13 12.19
C LEU A 160 6.58 0.96 13.01
N LEU A 161 7.76 1.00 12.38
CA LEU A 161 9.05 1.01 13.09
C LEU A 161 9.15 2.21 14.02
N LEU A 162 8.75 3.40 13.57
CA LEU A 162 8.68 4.60 14.42
C LEU A 162 7.60 4.49 15.51
N ALA A 163 6.49 3.83 15.23
CA ALA A 163 5.44 3.56 16.22
C ALA A 163 5.97 2.63 17.34
N LYS A 164 6.66 1.54 16.95
CA LYS A 164 7.33 0.62 17.89
C LYS A 164 8.34 1.36 18.77
N GLN A 165 9.19 2.21 18.18
CA GLN A 165 10.15 3.05 18.93
C GLN A 165 9.46 4.02 19.91
N SER A 166 8.23 4.42 19.60
CA SER A 166 7.39 5.28 20.42
C SER A 166 6.51 4.51 21.42
N ALA A 167 6.72 3.20 21.57
CA ALA A 167 5.93 2.28 22.39
C ALA A 167 4.41 2.33 22.12
N LEU A 168 4.00 2.61 20.88
CA LEU A 168 2.60 2.47 20.49
C LEU A 168 2.26 0.97 20.32
N PRO A 169 1.05 0.53 20.67
CA PRO A 169 0.62 -0.84 20.42
C PRO A 169 0.63 -1.13 18.92
N MET A 170 1.06 -2.34 18.54
CA MET A 170 1.10 -2.75 17.14
C MET A 170 -0.29 -3.18 16.67
N PRO A 171 -0.63 -2.98 15.37
CA PRO A 171 -1.90 -3.42 14.81
C PRO A 171 -2.02 -4.94 14.80
N ALA A 172 -3.24 -5.45 14.66
CA ALA A 172 -3.55 -6.87 14.62
C ALA A 172 -2.86 -7.62 13.48
N ALA A 173 -2.77 -6.99 12.31
CA ALA A 173 -2.12 -7.56 11.13
C ALA A 173 -1.73 -6.48 10.12
N ALA A 174 -0.89 -6.85 9.13
CA ALA A 174 -0.48 -5.98 8.03
C ALA A 174 -0.66 -6.66 6.66
N LEU A 175 -1.01 -5.85 5.64
CA LEU A 175 -1.05 -6.21 4.23
C LEU A 175 0.00 -5.41 3.46
N SER A 176 0.82 -6.10 2.67
CA SER A 176 1.74 -5.52 1.71
C SER A 176 1.35 -5.93 0.29
N ILE A 177 0.93 -4.99 -0.53
CA ILE A 177 0.66 -5.20 -1.95
C ILE A 177 1.85 -4.66 -2.75
N SER A 178 2.57 -5.54 -3.48
CA SER A 178 3.68 -5.12 -4.37
C SER A 178 4.65 -4.14 -3.69
N GLY A 179 5.04 -4.40 -2.44
CA GLY A 179 5.71 -3.43 -1.58
C GLY A 179 7.09 -3.01 -2.07
N TRP A 180 7.36 -1.70 -2.11
CA TRP A 180 8.69 -1.15 -2.30
C TRP A 180 9.32 -0.88 -0.94
N VAL A 181 10.21 -1.77 -0.50
CA VAL A 181 10.81 -1.81 0.84
C VAL A 181 12.34 -1.82 0.83
N ASP A 182 12.95 -1.94 -0.35
CA ASP A 182 14.40 -1.87 -0.59
C ASP A 182 14.73 -0.65 -1.46
N PHE A 183 15.08 0.47 -0.84
CA PHE A 183 15.46 1.70 -1.55
C PHE A 183 16.88 1.66 -2.15
N THR A 184 17.58 0.53 -2.00
CA THR A 184 18.85 0.28 -2.69
C THR A 184 18.66 -0.40 -4.05
N GLN A 185 17.43 -0.84 -4.35
CA GLN A 185 17.06 -1.61 -5.55
C GLN A 185 18.03 -2.78 -5.82
N SER A 186 18.37 -3.51 -4.76
CA SER A 186 19.35 -4.61 -4.83
C SER A 186 18.74 -5.96 -5.22
N GLY A 187 17.41 -6.03 -5.40
CA GLY A 187 16.68 -7.23 -5.85
C GLY A 187 17.11 -7.65 -7.27
N ARG A 188 17.20 -8.96 -7.50
CA ARG A 188 17.54 -9.52 -8.82
C ARG A 188 16.40 -9.36 -9.82
N SER A 189 15.17 -9.27 -9.36
CA SER A 189 13.96 -9.12 -10.18
C SER A 189 13.96 -7.84 -11.03
N TYR A 190 14.65 -6.78 -10.62
CA TYR A 190 14.89 -5.61 -11.47
C TYR A 190 15.59 -5.95 -12.80
N GLN A 191 16.36 -7.05 -12.80
CA GLN A 191 17.06 -7.55 -14.00
C GLN A 191 16.25 -8.66 -14.68
N THR A 192 15.80 -9.66 -13.91
CA THR A 192 15.16 -10.87 -14.47
C THR A 192 13.76 -10.61 -15.00
N ASN A 193 13.05 -9.60 -14.48
CA ASN A 193 11.72 -9.20 -14.94
C ASN A 193 11.72 -7.95 -15.83
N ARG A 194 12.88 -7.44 -16.24
CA ARG A 194 13.00 -6.21 -17.02
C ARG A 194 12.11 -6.19 -18.28
N GLU A 195 11.94 -7.33 -18.96
CA GLU A 195 11.11 -7.43 -20.17
C GLU A 195 9.65 -7.80 -19.86
N ARG A 196 9.38 -8.23 -18.62
CA ARG A 196 8.04 -8.65 -18.16
C ARG A 196 7.28 -7.51 -17.49
N ASP A 197 7.98 -6.70 -16.68
CA ASP A 197 7.39 -5.53 -16.06
C ASP A 197 7.19 -4.43 -17.12
N ALA A 198 5.94 -4.02 -17.29
CA ALA A 198 5.56 -3.06 -18.33
C ALA A 198 5.89 -1.60 -17.95
N PHE A 199 6.21 -1.33 -16.66
CA PHE A 199 6.35 0.04 -16.17
C PHE A 199 7.60 0.27 -15.33
N PHE A 200 7.85 -0.56 -14.31
CA PHE A 200 8.92 -0.31 -13.36
C PHE A 200 10.26 -0.83 -13.89
N GLN A 201 11.09 0.09 -14.33
CA GLN A 201 12.48 -0.18 -14.72
C GLN A 201 13.42 0.35 -13.64
N LYS A 202 14.53 -0.34 -13.40
CA LYS A 202 15.50 0.05 -12.35
C LYS A 202 15.88 1.53 -12.40
N PRO A 203 16.20 2.16 -13.55
CA PRO A 203 16.52 3.59 -13.58
C PRO A 203 15.39 4.49 -13.08
N THR A 204 14.14 4.13 -13.36
CA THR A 204 12.97 4.88 -12.88
C THR A 204 12.85 4.77 -11.35
N VAL A 205 13.02 3.56 -10.80
CA VAL A 205 12.94 3.34 -9.35
C VAL A 205 14.12 3.99 -8.62
N ASP A 206 15.34 3.93 -9.19
CA ASP A 206 16.52 4.64 -8.66
C ASP A 206 16.27 6.17 -8.60
N PHE A 207 15.67 6.74 -9.65
CA PHE A 207 15.30 8.15 -9.67
C PHE A 207 14.27 8.50 -8.57
N LEU A 208 13.22 7.71 -8.43
CA LEU A 208 12.21 7.91 -7.36
C LEU A 208 12.84 7.80 -5.97
N ALA A 209 13.75 6.85 -5.76
CA ALA A 209 14.49 6.72 -4.51
C ALA A 209 15.31 7.97 -4.21
N SER A 210 16.04 8.49 -5.21
CA SER A 210 16.82 9.73 -5.05
C SER A 210 15.98 10.92 -4.65
N LEU A 211 14.76 11.01 -5.20
CA LEU A 211 13.83 12.09 -4.88
C LEU A 211 13.34 12.04 -3.44
N VAL A 212 13.00 10.85 -2.93
CA VAL A 212 12.39 10.71 -1.59
C VAL A 212 13.44 10.70 -0.49
N LEU A 213 14.61 10.11 -0.72
CA LEU A 213 15.66 9.96 0.29
C LEU A 213 16.31 11.30 0.65
N GLY A 214 16.47 12.21 -0.32
CA GLY A 214 17.03 13.53 -0.04
C GLY A 214 18.44 13.51 0.57
N GLY A 215 19.25 12.50 0.22
CA GLY A 215 20.60 12.32 0.72
C GLY A 215 20.73 11.37 1.93
N LEU A 216 19.63 10.79 2.42
CA LEU A 216 19.70 9.70 3.42
C LEU A 216 20.31 8.44 2.79
N ASP A 217 20.96 7.63 3.61
CA ASP A 217 21.41 6.31 3.21
C ASP A 217 20.22 5.43 2.85
N ALA A 218 20.25 4.86 1.65
CA ALA A 218 19.14 4.08 1.12
C ALA A 218 18.90 2.80 1.93
N ARG A 219 19.96 2.18 2.43
CA ARG A 219 19.87 0.96 3.23
C ARG A 219 19.27 1.23 4.60
N GLU A 220 19.70 2.31 5.26
CA GLU A 220 19.16 2.73 6.56
C GLU A 220 17.68 3.15 6.47
N ALA A 221 17.29 3.74 5.34
CA ALA A 221 15.91 4.16 5.09
C ALA A 221 14.98 3.00 4.73
N SER A 222 15.52 1.85 4.29
CA SER A 222 14.75 0.70 3.79
C SER A 222 14.20 -0.17 4.92
N PRO A 223 12.88 -0.38 4.99
CA PRO A 223 12.28 -1.30 5.96
C PRO A 223 12.85 -2.73 5.89
N LEU A 224 13.27 -3.18 4.70
CA LEU A 224 13.86 -4.50 4.48
C LEU A 224 15.06 -4.80 5.39
N PHE A 225 15.86 -3.79 5.74
CA PHE A 225 17.08 -3.97 6.52
C PHE A 225 16.94 -3.56 7.99
N ALA A 226 15.73 -3.20 8.41
CA ALA A 226 15.46 -2.79 9.79
C ALA A 226 15.28 -4.00 10.73
N ASP A 227 15.29 -3.76 12.04
CA ASP A 227 14.85 -4.74 13.04
C ASP A 227 13.33 -4.91 12.99
N LEU A 228 12.87 -5.99 12.38
CA LEU A 228 11.45 -6.32 12.21
C LEU A 228 10.85 -7.10 13.39
N THR A 229 11.61 -7.38 14.44
CA THR A 229 11.11 -8.08 15.64
C THR A 229 9.89 -7.34 16.20
N GLY A 230 8.80 -8.08 16.47
CA GLY A 230 7.57 -7.53 17.01
C GLY A 230 6.71 -6.74 16.00
N MET A 231 7.01 -6.82 14.71
CA MET A 231 6.06 -6.38 13.67
C MET A 231 4.81 -7.26 13.69
N PRO A 232 3.65 -6.75 13.26
CA PRO A 232 2.40 -7.52 13.23
C PRO A 232 2.48 -8.70 12.26
N PRO A 233 1.65 -9.76 12.43
CA PRO A 233 1.42 -10.75 11.41
C PRO A 233 1.24 -10.10 10.05
N THR A 234 1.97 -10.55 9.02
CA THR A 234 2.04 -9.85 7.73
C THR A 234 1.72 -10.76 6.56
N TYR A 235 0.79 -10.34 5.71
CA TYR A 235 0.49 -10.97 4.44
C TYR A 235 1.00 -10.13 3.27
N LEU A 236 1.85 -10.73 2.44
CA LEU A 236 2.40 -10.09 1.25
C LEU A 236 1.76 -10.68 -0.01
N GLN A 237 1.38 -9.82 -0.93
CA GLN A 237 0.89 -10.17 -2.25
C GLN A 237 1.72 -9.45 -3.31
N VAL A 238 2.18 -10.19 -4.32
CA VAL A 238 3.04 -9.63 -5.38
C VAL A 238 2.79 -10.36 -6.71
N GLY A 239 2.88 -9.66 -7.81
CA GLY A 239 2.83 -10.24 -9.15
C GLY A 239 4.17 -10.89 -9.54
N GLU A 240 4.12 -12.01 -10.24
CA GLU A 240 5.32 -12.72 -10.71
C GLU A 240 6.16 -11.88 -11.69
N HIS A 241 5.50 -11.02 -12.46
CA HIS A 241 6.15 -10.23 -13.51
C HIS A 241 6.64 -8.86 -13.03
N GLU A 242 6.65 -8.60 -11.73
CA GLU A 242 7.08 -7.31 -11.18
C GLU A 242 8.60 -7.18 -11.04
N ALA A 243 9.12 -6.01 -11.31
CA ALA A 243 10.48 -5.63 -10.91
C ALA A 243 10.67 -5.67 -9.38
N LEU A 244 9.61 -5.39 -8.61
CA LEU A 244 9.58 -5.43 -7.14
C LEU A 244 9.31 -6.82 -6.54
N LEU A 245 9.34 -7.90 -7.34
CA LEU A 245 9.11 -9.26 -6.85
C LEU A 245 10.07 -9.61 -5.70
N ASP A 246 11.37 -9.38 -5.89
CA ASP A 246 12.38 -9.71 -4.88
C ASP A 246 12.27 -8.84 -3.62
N ASP A 247 11.76 -7.61 -3.71
CA ASP A 247 11.45 -6.79 -2.53
C ASP A 247 10.48 -7.54 -1.62
N SER A 248 9.38 -8.04 -2.19
CA SER A 248 8.37 -8.77 -1.42
C SER A 248 8.88 -10.12 -0.91
N VAL A 249 9.63 -10.88 -1.72
CA VAL A 249 10.18 -12.20 -1.32
C VAL A 249 11.17 -12.04 -0.17
N ARG A 250 12.15 -11.14 -0.32
CA ARG A 250 13.19 -10.87 0.68
C ARG A 250 12.60 -10.26 1.96
N PHE A 251 11.57 -9.43 1.82
CA PHE A 251 10.90 -8.87 2.98
C PHE A 251 10.13 -9.94 3.77
N ALA A 252 9.46 -10.86 3.08
CA ALA A 252 8.82 -12.01 3.72
C ALA A 252 9.84 -12.90 4.46
N GLU A 253 11.03 -13.12 3.88
CA GLU A 253 12.12 -13.85 4.53
C GLU A 253 12.64 -13.12 5.78
N ALA A 254 12.84 -11.80 5.68
CA ALA A 254 13.29 -10.98 6.81
C ALA A 254 12.27 -10.94 7.95
N LEU A 255 10.98 -10.82 7.64
CA LEU A 255 9.90 -10.92 8.64
C LEU A 255 9.89 -12.28 9.34
N LYS A 256 9.98 -13.37 8.58
CA LYS A 256 10.05 -14.74 9.15
C LYS A 256 11.29 -14.91 10.03
N ALA A 257 12.44 -14.43 9.60
CA ALA A 257 13.68 -14.46 10.37
C ALA A 257 13.57 -13.67 11.69
N ALA A 258 12.76 -12.61 11.71
CA ALA A 258 12.43 -11.83 12.91
C ALA A 258 11.33 -12.46 13.79
N GLY A 259 10.86 -13.67 13.47
CA GLY A 259 9.81 -14.38 14.22
C GLY A 259 8.39 -13.86 13.96
N VAL A 260 8.18 -13.11 12.89
CA VAL A 260 6.84 -12.60 12.51
C VAL A 260 6.08 -13.66 11.72
N GLU A 261 4.82 -13.91 12.11
CA GLU A 261 3.91 -14.72 11.28
C GLU A 261 3.76 -14.08 9.91
N THR A 262 4.16 -14.81 8.86
CA THR A 262 4.28 -14.23 7.52
C THR A 262 3.74 -15.17 6.46
N ARG A 263 2.81 -14.66 5.65
CA ARG A 263 2.32 -15.28 4.42
C ARG A 263 2.76 -14.46 3.22
N ILE A 264 3.15 -15.12 2.13
CA ILE A 264 3.38 -14.50 0.82
C ILE A 264 2.67 -15.31 -0.26
N ASP A 265 1.91 -14.65 -1.11
CA ASP A 265 1.35 -15.22 -2.34
C ASP A 265 1.96 -14.47 -3.54
N ILE A 266 2.58 -15.22 -4.44
CA ILE A 266 3.07 -14.73 -5.73
C ILE A 266 2.03 -15.10 -6.78
N PHE A 267 1.46 -14.11 -7.45
CA PHE A 267 0.41 -14.31 -8.45
C PHE A 267 1.01 -14.44 -9.85
N PRO A 268 0.84 -15.61 -10.51
CA PRO A 268 1.44 -15.88 -11.82
C PRO A 268 1.01 -14.85 -12.87
N GLU A 269 1.96 -14.38 -13.66
CA GLU A 269 1.78 -13.44 -14.77
C GLU A 269 1.25 -12.05 -14.37
N MET A 270 0.97 -11.79 -13.09
CA MET A 270 0.46 -10.48 -12.64
C MET A 270 1.56 -9.43 -12.60
N LEU A 271 1.15 -8.19 -12.86
CA LEU A 271 1.96 -6.99 -12.82
C LEU A 271 1.79 -6.25 -11.49
N HIS A 272 2.55 -5.19 -11.32
CA HIS A 272 2.59 -4.35 -10.13
C HIS A 272 1.19 -3.86 -9.71
N SER A 273 0.87 -4.01 -8.43
CA SER A 273 -0.40 -3.60 -7.82
C SER A 273 -1.64 -4.01 -8.64
N PHE A 274 -1.64 -5.23 -9.21
CA PHE A 274 -2.74 -5.74 -10.04
C PHE A 274 -4.09 -5.75 -9.31
N GLN A 275 -4.09 -5.71 -7.98
CA GLN A 275 -5.29 -5.57 -7.15
C GLN A 275 -6.08 -4.28 -7.45
N MET A 276 -5.44 -3.28 -8.05
CA MET A 276 -6.13 -2.09 -8.57
C MET A 276 -7.20 -2.43 -9.63
N MET A 277 -7.13 -3.64 -10.23
CA MET A 277 -8.15 -4.15 -11.17
C MET A 277 -9.38 -4.76 -10.47
N ALA A 278 -9.57 -4.53 -9.16
CA ALA A 278 -10.70 -5.05 -8.40
C ALA A 278 -12.05 -4.71 -9.04
N GLY A 279 -12.93 -5.71 -9.12
CA GLY A 279 -14.23 -5.65 -9.79
C GLY A 279 -14.17 -5.77 -11.31
N PHE A 280 -12.96 -5.80 -11.92
CA PHE A 280 -12.77 -6.03 -13.36
C PHE A 280 -11.98 -7.29 -13.67
N ALA A 281 -11.02 -7.67 -12.83
CA ALA A 281 -10.16 -8.82 -13.05
C ALA A 281 -10.32 -9.86 -11.96
N PRO A 282 -10.60 -11.15 -12.31
CA PRO A 282 -10.81 -12.20 -11.33
C PRO A 282 -9.57 -12.46 -10.45
N GLU A 283 -8.36 -12.21 -10.95
CA GLU A 283 -7.13 -12.35 -10.17
C GLU A 283 -7.04 -11.29 -9.05
N ALA A 284 -7.50 -10.08 -9.31
CA ALA A 284 -7.57 -9.02 -8.30
C ALA A 284 -8.62 -9.35 -7.23
N ASP A 285 -9.80 -9.83 -7.66
CA ASP A 285 -10.87 -10.23 -6.74
C ASP A 285 -10.47 -11.44 -5.87
N ASP A 286 -9.76 -12.43 -6.45
CA ASP A 286 -9.19 -13.57 -5.72
C ASP A 286 -8.15 -13.10 -4.68
N ALA A 287 -7.25 -12.19 -5.05
CA ALA A 287 -6.25 -11.66 -4.14
C ALA A 287 -6.90 -10.94 -2.94
N ILE A 288 -7.95 -10.14 -3.18
CA ILE A 288 -8.71 -9.45 -2.13
C ILE A 288 -9.45 -10.45 -1.24
N ALA A 289 -10.08 -11.48 -1.83
CA ALA A 289 -10.76 -12.51 -1.05
C ALA A 289 -9.80 -13.30 -0.16
N ARG A 290 -8.60 -13.65 -0.66
CA ARG A 290 -7.54 -14.31 0.13
C ARG A 290 -7.07 -13.42 1.28
N PHE A 291 -6.87 -12.13 1.05
CA PHE A 291 -6.54 -11.19 2.12
C PHE A 291 -7.62 -11.17 3.20
N ALA A 292 -8.88 -10.99 2.81
CA ALA A 292 -9.99 -10.95 3.76
C ALA A 292 -10.11 -12.25 4.59
N GLY A 293 -9.92 -13.41 3.95
CA GLY A 293 -9.92 -14.70 4.62
C GLY A 293 -8.78 -14.86 5.63
N TRP A 294 -7.58 -14.40 5.28
CA TRP A 294 -6.41 -14.47 6.15
C TRP A 294 -6.50 -13.47 7.31
N MET A 295 -7.02 -12.28 7.05
CA MET A 295 -7.05 -11.20 8.04
C MET A 295 -8.07 -11.44 9.18
N ARG A 296 -9.24 -12.04 8.88
CA ARG A 296 -10.33 -12.20 9.85
C ARG A 296 -9.93 -12.85 11.17
N PRO A 297 -9.13 -13.94 11.21
CA PRO A 297 -8.71 -14.54 12.47
C PRO A 297 -7.83 -13.63 13.35
N HIS A 298 -7.15 -12.64 12.76
CA HIS A 298 -6.28 -11.71 13.50
C HIS A 298 -7.07 -10.57 14.15
N LEU A 299 -8.25 -10.23 13.63
CA LEU A 299 -9.08 -9.21 14.24
C LEU A 299 -9.80 -9.77 15.47
N ALA A 300 -9.64 -9.11 16.61
CA ALA A 300 -10.32 -9.51 17.84
C ALA A 300 -11.83 -9.60 17.64
N GLN A 301 -12.39 -10.76 17.93
CA GLN A 301 -13.83 -10.91 18.07
C GLN A 301 -14.22 -10.34 19.43
N ARG A 302 -14.58 -9.05 19.48
CA ARG A 302 -15.24 -8.54 20.69
C ARG A 302 -16.60 -9.27 20.85
N VAL A 303 -16.69 -10.12 21.86
CA VAL A 303 -18.00 -10.54 22.36
C VAL A 303 -18.70 -9.26 22.85
N PRO A 304 -19.89 -8.90 22.34
CA PRO A 304 -20.63 -7.78 22.89
C PRO A 304 -20.74 -7.97 24.40
N PRO A 305 -20.60 -6.90 25.21
CA PRO A 305 -20.91 -7.02 26.62
C PRO A 305 -22.34 -7.57 26.75
N GLU A 306 -22.50 -8.62 27.53
CA GLU A 306 -23.84 -9.16 27.88
C GLU A 306 -24.66 -8.00 28.41
N ARG A 307 -25.84 -7.80 27.81
CA ARG A 307 -26.80 -6.74 28.21
C ARG A 307 -27.47 -7.12 29.52
#